data_605e4d8b9896882a6a47d5ca93980897
#
_entry.id   605e4d8b9896882a6a47d5ca93980897
#
_cell.length_a   1.000
_cell.length_b   1.000
_cell.length_c   1.000
_cell.angle_alpha   90.00
_cell.angle_beta   90.00
_cell.angle_gamma   90.00
#
_symmetry.space_group_name_H-M   'P 1'
#
loop_
_entity.id
_entity.type
_entity.pdbx_description
1 polymer ?
#
loop_
_entity_poly.entity_id
_entity_poly.type
_entity_poly.pdbx_seq_one_letter_code
_entity_poly.pdbx_strand_id
1 'polypeptide(L)'
;MQYWLMKSEPDVWSIKQQKKAGKKGAAWDGVRNYQAANNLKAMKVGDLCFFYHSNIGKEIVGIVKVIKEAFIDKTDKKKRFVAVQVRFEEYIKYPVSLEKIKKTKTISHLPLIKQSRLSVMPIDFKSWKIIYKMGKIKPS
;
A
#
# COMPACT_ATOMS: atom_id res chain seq x y z
N MET A 1 -12.56 -10.36 -2.80
CA MET A 1 -11.72 -9.17 -2.64
C MET A 1 -10.48 -9.50 -1.81
N GLN A 2 -9.34 -9.06 -2.26
CA GLN A 2 -8.07 -9.18 -1.53
C GLN A 2 -7.64 -7.83 -0.99
N TYR A 3 -6.80 -7.85 0.02
CA TYR A 3 -6.28 -6.65 0.68
C TYR A 3 -4.77 -6.64 0.63
N TRP A 4 -4.21 -5.45 0.48
CA TRP A 4 -2.78 -5.25 0.25
C TRP A 4 -2.26 -4.06 1.04
N LEU A 5 -0.96 -3.94 1.14
CA LEU A 5 -0.29 -2.73 1.62
C LEU A 5 0.81 -2.39 0.62
N MET A 6 0.86 -1.13 0.23
CA MET A 6 1.83 -0.61 -0.73
C MET A 6 2.61 0.53 -0.10
N LYS A 7 3.93 0.47 -0.19
CA LYS A 7 4.81 1.48 0.38
C LYS A 7 5.23 2.49 -0.68
N SER A 8 5.19 3.77 -0.30
CA SER A 8 5.66 4.86 -1.15
C SER A 8 6.45 5.86 -0.31
N GLU A 9 7.57 6.34 -0.83
CA GLU A 9 8.31 7.43 -0.20
C GLU A 9 7.54 8.74 -0.42
N PRO A 10 7.18 9.49 0.66
CA PRO A 10 6.31 10.66 0.52
C PRO A 10 6.91 11.80 -0.29
N ASP A 11 8.23 11.91 -0.40
CA ASP A 11 8.88 12.92 -1.24
C ASP A 11 8.95 12.50 -2.72
N VAL A 12 8.62 11.25 -3.04
CA VAL A 12 8.49 10.75 -4.42
C VAL A 12 7.02 10.74 -4.84
N TRP A 13 6.16 10.08 -4.05
CA TRP A 13 4.71 10.00 -4.32
C TRP A 13 3.96 9.89 -3.00
N SER A 14 3.35 11.01 -2.59
CA SER A 14 2.61 11.09 -1.32
C SER A 14 1.12 10.77 -1.51
N ILE A 15 0.44 10.53 -0.38
CA ILE A 15 -1.02 10.33 -0.39
C ILE A 15 -1.74 11.57 -0.94
N LYS A 16 -1.20 12.77 -0.72
CA LYS A 16 -1.78 14.01 -1.26
C LYS A 16 -1.70 14.05 -2.78
N GLN A 17 -0.58 13.63 -3.35
CA GLN A 17 -0.41 13.52 -4.80
C GLN A 17 -1.35 12.46 -5.38
N GLN A 18 -1.51 11.35 -4.68
CA GLN A 18 -2.43 10.29 -5.07
C GLN A 18 -3.88 10.81 -5.09
N LYS A 19 -4.27 11.59 -4.09
CA LYS A 19 -5.61 12.19 -4.06
C LYS A 19 -5.82 13.16 -5.22
N LYS A 20 -4.80 13.96 -5.54
CA LYS A 20 -4.87 14.92 -6.68
C LYS A 20 -5.04 14.22 -8.02
N ALA A 21 -4.57 13.00 -8.15
CA ALA A 21 -4.74 12.21 -9.38
C ALA A 21 -6.21 11.88 -9.68
N GLY A 22 -7.09 12.02 -8.68
CA GLY A 22 -8.54 11.89 -8.85
C GLY A 22 -9.00 10.49 -9.21
N LYS A 23 -10.16 10.40 -9.83
CA LYS A 23 -10.78 9.13 -10.22
C LYS A 23 -9.98 8.38 -11.29
N LYS A 24 -9.24 9.11 -12.10
CA LYS A 24 -8.37 8.53 -13.12
C LYS A 24 -7.25 7.72 -12.49
N GLY A 25 -6.83 8.11 -11.29
CA GLY A 25 -5.77 7.43 -10.56
C GLY A 25 -4.40 7.63 -11.15
N ALA A 26 -3.47 6.79 -10.70
CA ALA A 26 -2.09 6.82 -11.15
C ALA A 26 -1.51 5.42 -11.22
N ALA A 27 -0.56 5.24 -12.13
CA ALA A 27 0.17 3.98 -12.23
C ALA A 27 1.08 3.83 -11.01
N TRP A 28 1.03 2.65 -10.39
CA TRP A 28 1.97 2.29 -9.33
C TRP A 28 3.16 1.59 -9.97
N ASP A 29 4.13 2.40 -10.36
CA ASP A 29 5.29 1.94 -11.10
C ASP A 29 6.56 1.96 -10.25
N GLY A 30 7.69 1.62 -10.85
CA GLY A 30 8.99 1.66 -10.19
C GLY A 30 9.29 0.48 -9.27
N VAL A 31 8.41 -0.51 -9.19
CA VAL A 31 8.63 -1.71 -8.37
C VAL A 31 9.65 -2.61 -9.05
N ARG A 32 10.77 -2.90 -8.36
CA ARG A 32 11.89 -3.66 -8.94
C ARG A 32 12.27 -4.91 -8.15
N ASN A 33 11.45 -5.27 -7.17
CA ASN A 33 11.59 -6.51 -6.40
C ASN A 33 10.65 -7.56 -6.98
N TYR A 34 11.13 -8.77 -7.25
CA TYR A 34 10.30 -9.81 -7.88
C TYR A 34 9.14 -10.27 -7.02
N GLN A 35 9.32 -10.37 -5.70
CA GLN A 35 8.24 -10.76 -4.80
C GLN A 35 7.13 -9.69 -4.82
N ALA A 36 7.51 -8.42 -4.75
CA ALA A 36 6.56 -7.31 -4.83
C ALA A 36 5.85 -7.29 -6.18
N ALA A 37 6.58 -7.52 -7.26
CA ALA A 37 5.99 -7.60 -8.61
C ALA A 37 4.99 -8.74 -8.73
N ASN A 38 5.27 -9.90 -8.13
CA ASN A 38 4.34 -11.02 -8.12
C ASN A 38 3.07 -10.66 -7.35
N ASN A 39 3.19 -9.88 -6.27
CA ASN A 39 2.03 -9.37 -5.53
C ASN A 39 1.19 -8.42 -6.40
N LEU A 40 1.84 -7.52 -7.15
CA LEU A 40 1.12 -6.65 -8.09
C LEU A 40 0.35 -7.47 -9.13
N LYS A 41 0.97 -8.53 -9.66
CA LYS A 41 0.33 -9.41 -10.65
C LYS A 41 -0.90 -10.13 -10.09
N ALA A 42 -0.94 -10.36 -8.80
CA ALA A 42 -2.05 -11.05 -8.13
C ALA A 42 -3.23 -10.12 -7.83
N MET A 43 -3.03 -8.82 -7.90
CA MET A 43 -4.08 -7.84 -7.61
C MET A 43 -5.19 -7.86 -8.65
N LYS A 44 -6.43 -7.64 -8.19
CA LYS A 44 -7.63 -7.57 -9.03
C LYS A 44 -8.29 -6.21 -8.89
N VAL A 45 -8.97 -5.78 -9.95
CA VAL A 45 -9.80 -4.56 -9.89
C VAL A 45 -10.76 -4.66 -8.72
N GLY A 46 -10.82 -3.61 -7.91
CA GLY A 46 -11.66 -3.56 -6.71
C GLY A 46 -10.93 -3.88 -5.42
N ASP A 47 -9.73 -4.47 -5.50
CA ASP A 47 -8.94 -4.73 -4.30
C ASP A 47 -8.55 -3.41 -3.62
N LEU A 48 -8.50 -3.45 -2.28
CA LEU A 48 -8.14 -2.29 -1.47
C LEU A 48 -6.72 -2.44 -0.95
N CYS A 49 -6.00 -1.32 -0.93
CA CYS A 49 -4.60 -1.29 -0.51
C CYS A 49 -4.39 -0.18 0.50
N PHE A 50 -3.78 -0.51 1.64
CA PHE A 50 -3.26 0.53 2.52
C PHE A 50 -2.11 1.25 1.83
N PHE A 51 -2.13 2.57 1.91
CA PHE A 51 -1.07 3.43 1.41
C PHE A 51 -0.15 3.78 2.59
N TYR A 52 1.08 3.31 2.52
CA TYR A 52 2.06 3.46 3.60
C TYR A 52 3.17 4.43 3.18
N HIS A 53 3.40 5.47 3.96
CA HIS A 53 4.55 6.35 3.76
C HIS A 53 5.78 5.68 4.37
N SER A 54 6.71 5.26 3.51
CA SER A 54 7.98 4.67 3.93
C SER A 54 9.04 5.75 4.09
N ASN A 55 10.13 5.39 4.75
CA ASN A 55 11.28 6.26 4.96
C ASN A 55 10.99 7.43 5.92
N ILE A 56 10.12 8.36 5.54
CA ILE A 56 9.72 9.49 6.39
C ILE A 56 8.29 9.22 6.88
N GLY A 57 8.08 9.30 8.18
CA GLY A 57 6.79 9.05 8.83
C GLY A 57 6.57 7.61 9.21
N LYS A 58 6.81 6.66 8.32
CA LYS A 58 6.64 5.21 8.53
C LYS A 58 5.27 4.88 9.13
N GLU A 59 4.23 5.23 8.38
CA GLU A 59 2.86 5.05 8.84
C GLU A 59 1.88 4.84 7.68
N ILE A 60 0.78 4.17 7.98
CA ILE A 60 -0.33 4.00 7.04
C ILE A 60 -1.15 5.29 7.08
N VAL A 61 -1.32 5.92 5.92
CA VAL A 61 -1.92 7.26 5.82
C VAL A 61 -3.21 7.29 5.00
N GLY A 62 -3.49 6.25 4.25
CA GLY A 62 -4.68 6.24 3.40
C GLY A 62 -4.96 4.86 2.81
N ILE A 63 -5.99 4.83 1.97
CA ILE A 63 -6.41 3.64 1.23
C ILE A 63 -6.55 4.02 -0.23
N VAL A 64 -6.05 3.16 -1.11
CA VAL A 64 -6.25 3.25 -2.54
C VAL A 64 -6.97 1.99 -3.05
N LYS A 65 -7.58 2.09 -4.22
CA LYS A 65 -8.29 1.00 -4.84
C LYS A 65 -7.69 0.68 -6.20
N VAL A 66 -7.50 -0.61 -6.47
CA VAL A 66 -7.02 -1.06 -7.78
C VAL A 66 -8.11 -0.83 -8.82
N ILE A 67 -7.77 -0.09 -9.87
CA ILE A 67 -8.70 0.20 -10.98
C ILE A 67 -8.23 -0.40 -12.31
N LYS A 68 -6.99 -0.89 -12.37
CA LYS A 68 -6.46 -1.60 -13.53
C LYS A 68 -5.47 -2.64 -13.05
N GLU A 69 -5.64 -3.87 -13.52
CA GLU A 69 -4.75 -4.99 -13.19
C GLU A 69 -3.39 -4.83 -13.88
N ALA A 70 -2.42 -5.67 -13.51
CA ALA A 70 -1.03 -5.54 -13.91
C ALA A 70 -0.84 -5.35 -15.41
N PHE A 71 -0.03 -4.38 -15.76
CA PHE A 71 0.43 -4.10 -17.12
C PHE A 71 1.92 -3.81 -17.09
N ILE A 72 2.57 -3.84 -18.25
CA ILE A 72 4.01 -3.59 -18.35
C ILE A 72 4.33 -2.20 -17.80
N ASP A 73 5.28 -2.14 -16.87
CA ASP A 73 5.75 -0.88 -16.29
C ASP A 73 6.58 -0.12 -17.34
N LYS A 74 6.07 1.03 -17.77
CA LYS A 74 6.71 1.85 -18.80
C LYS A 74 8.07 2.40 -18.36
N THR A 75 8.34 2.47 -17.05
CA THR A 75 9.62 2.94 -16.53
C THR A 75 10.69 1.85 -16.57
N ASP A 76 10.32 0.60 -16.81
CA ASP A 76 11.25 -0.52 -16.97
C ASP A 76 11.52 -0.75 -18.47
N LYS A 77 12.68 -0.31 -18.93
CA LYS A 77 13.09 -0.45 -20.33
C LYS A 77 13.21 -1.89 -20.76
N LYS A 78 13.50 -2.80 -19.84
CA LYS A 78 13.65 -4.24 -20.12
C LYS A 78 12.32 -4.99 -20.10
N LYS A 79 11.23 -4.32 -19.75
CA LYS A 79 9.86 -4.86 -19.74
C LYS A 79 9.70 -6.12 -18.88
N ARG A 80 10.45 -6.20 -17.77
CA ARG A 80 10.40 -7.34 -16.85
C ARG A 80 9.44 -7.13 -15.68
N PHE A 81 9.13 -5.89 -15.36
CA PHE A 81 8.31 -5.53 -14.21
C PHE A 81 6.98 -4.95 -14.64
N VAL A 82 6.03 -4.99 -13.71
CA VAL A 82 4.66 -4.55 -13.96
C VAL A 82 4.27 -3.42 -13.03
N ALA A 83 3.21 -2.71 -13.42
CA ALA A 83 2.54 -1.72 -12.61
C ALA A 83 1.06 -2.08 -12.54
N VAL A 84 0.36 -1.55 -11.53
CA VAL A 84 -1.10 -1.54 -11.49
C VAL A 84 -1.54 -0.09 -11.47
N GLN A 85 -2.83 0.19 -11.74
CA GLN A 85 -3.34 1.52 -11.59
C GLN A 85 -4.28 1.57 -10.38
N VAL A 86 -4.08 2.58 -9.55
CA VAL A 86 -4.84 2.75 -8.32
C VAL A 86 -5.40 4.17 -8.23
N ARG A 87 -6.51 4.32 -7.53
CA ARG A 87 -7.08 5.63 -7.22
C ARG A 87 -7.25 5.80 -5.73
N PHE A 88 -7.24 7.03 -5.28
CA PHE A 88 -7.48 7.38 -3.88
C PHE A 88 -8.90 6.99 -3.46
N GLU A 89 -9.04 6.33 -2.30
CA GLU A 89 -10.33 6.01 -1.69
C GLU A 89 -10.59 6.87 -0.47
N GLU A 90 -9.69 6.86 0.52
CA GLU A 90 -9.88 7.65 1.74
C GLU A 90 -8.58 7.88 2.48
N TYR A 91 -8.56 8.92 3.30
CA TYR A 91 -7.49 9.12 4.27
C TYR A 91 -7.73 8.23 5.50
N ILE A 92 -6.65 7.81 6.13
CA ILE A 92 -6.72 7.27 7.49
C ILE A 92 -6.70 8.47 8.44
N LYS A 93 -7.78 8.68 9.17
CA LYS A 93 -7.94 9.85 10.04
C LYS A 93 -6.80 10.00 11.04
N TYR A 94 -6.42 8.90 11.68
CA TYR A 94 -5.29 8.84 12.59
C TYR A 94 -4.26 7.86 12.02
N PRO A 95 -3.21 8.34 11.35
CA PRO A 95 -2.23 7.46 10.74
C PRO A 95 -1.72 6.39 11.70
N VAL A 96 -1.59 5.17 11.20
CA VAL A 96 -1.16 4.03 12.00
C VAL A 96 0.33 3.78 11.77
N SER A 97 1.13 4.05 12.80
CA SER A 97 2.59 3.95 12.70
C SER A 97 3.07 2.50 12.69
N LEU A 98 4.24 2.29 12.07
CA LEU A 98 4.94 1.01 12.12
C LEU A 98 5.21 0.59 13.56
N GLU A 99 5.61 1.54 14.41
CA GLU A 99 5.86 1.28 15.82
C GLU A 99 4.62 0.72 16.53
N LYS A 100 3.45 1.33 16.29
CA LYS A 100 2.20 0.85 16.87
C LYS A 100 1.83 -0.54 16.37
N ILE A 101 2.07 -0.82 15.09
CA ILE A 101 1.82 -2.15 14.51
C ILE A 101 2.75 -3.19 15.16
N LYS A 102 4.01 -2.87 15.36
CA LYS A 102 4.98 -3.75 16.02
C LYS A 102 4.55 -4.12 17.44
N LYS A 103 3.92 -3.20 18.14
CA LYS A 103 3.45 -3.41 19.53
C LYS A 103 2.13 -4.16 19.61
N THR A 104 1.47 -4.40 18.50
CA THR A 104 0.17 -5.06 18.46
C THR A 104 0.36 -6.53 18.07
N LYS A 105 0.33 -7.43 19.05
CA LYS A 105 0.64 -8.86 18.87
C LYS A 105 -0.18 -9.52 17.77
N THR A 106 -1.45 -9.18 17.64
CA THR A 106 -2.37 -9.83 16.70
C THR A 106 -2.03 -9.56 15.24
N ILE A 107 -1.20 -8.55 14.96
CA ILE A 107 -0.79 -8.19 13.61
C ILE A 107 0.73 -8.17 13.44
N SER A 108 1.47 -8.70 14.41
CA SER A 108 2.95 -8.74 14.36
C SER A 108 3.50 -9.76 13.35
N HIS A 109 2.64 -10.63 12.81
CA HIS A 109 3.00 -11.60 11.79
C HIS A 109 3.12 -11.02 10.39
N LEU A 110 2.67 -9.77 10.18
CA LEU A 110 2.59 -9.18 8.86
C LEU A 110 3.95 -9.04 8.17
N PRO A 111 4.00 -9.20 6.83
CA PRO A 111 5.24 -8.97 6.08
C PRO A 111 5.82 -7.58 6.29
N LEU A 112 4.98 -6.58 6.59
CA LEU A 112 5.42 -5.23 6.93
C LEU A 112 6.50 -5.24 8.02
N ILE A 113 6.40 -6.15 8.98
CA ILE A 113 7.36 -6.30 10.06
C ILE A 113 8.45 -7.31 9.71
N LYS A 114 8.08 -8.44 9.14
CA LYS A 114 8.98 -9.56 8.86
C LYS A 114 9.91 -9.31 7.67
N GLN A 115 9.46 -8.53 6.70
CA GLN A 115 10.17 -8.26 5.46
C GLN A 115 10.22 -6.76 5.21
N SER A 116 11.10 -6.08 5.92
CA SER A 116 11.17 -4.60 5.91
C SER A 116 11.44 -3.98 4.53
N ARG A 117 12.01 -4.75 3.60
CA ARG A 117 12.33 -4.26 2.25
C ARG A 117 11.25 -4.57 1.22
N LEU A 118 10.24 -5.33 1.58
CA LEU A 118 9.14 -5.64 0.68
C LEU A 118 8.20 -4.43 0.59
N SER A 119 7.97 -3.92 -0.62
CA SER A 119 7.20 -2.70 -0.84
C SER A 119 5.72 -2.94 -1.19
N VAL A 120 5.36 -4.15 -1.56
CA VAL A 120 3.98 -4.53 -1.87
C VAL A 120 3.74 -5.90 -1.24
N MET A 121 2.70 -6.00 -0.41
CA MET A 121 2.45 -7.22 0.35
C MET A 121 0.96 -7.48 0.54
N PRO A 122 0.56 -8.73 0.65
CA PRO A 122 -0.82 -9.05 1.02
C PRO A 122 -1.07 -8.78 2.50
N ILE A 123 -2.31 -8.43 2.82
CA ILE A 123 -2.78 -8.24 4.19
C ILE A 123 -4.00 -9.15 4.38
N ASP A 124 -3.96 -10.03 5.37
CA ASP A 124 -5.12 -10.84 5.69
C ASP A 124 -6.27 -9.97 6.20
N PHE A 125 -7.51 -10.38 5.94
CA PHE A 125 -8.68 -9.57 6.24
C PHE A 125 -8.81 -9.22 7.72
N LYS A 126 -8.46 -10.14 8.60
CA LYS A 126 -8.49 -9.89 10.05
C LYS A 126 -7.57 -8.74 10.43
N SER A 127 -6.33 -8.76 9.91
CA SER A 127 -5.36 -7.69 10.14
C SER A 127 -5.80 -6.38 9.51
N TRP A 128 -6.39 -6.43 8.32
CA TRP A 128 -6.95 -5.26 7.67
C TRP A 128 -7.97 -4.56 8.56
N LYS A 129 -8.93 -5.31 9.11
CA LYS A 129 -9.97 -4.77 10.00
C LYS A 129 -9.37 -4.15 11.26
N ILE A 130 -8.38 -4.81 11.85
CA ILE A 130 -7.71 -4.30 13.06
C ILE A 130 -7.05 -2.95 12.77
N ILE A 131 -6.26 -2.89 11.70
CA ILE A 131 -5.55 -1.65 11.32
C ILE A 131 -6.54 -0.54 10.95
N TYR A 132 -7.56 -0.86 10.17
CA TYR A 132 -8.58 0.10 9.78
C TYR A 132 -9.25 0.73 11.00
N LYS A 133 -9.59 -0.10 11.98
CA LYS A 133 -10.18 0.35 13.25
C LYS A 133 -9.21 1.21 14.04
N MET A 134 -7.93 0.83 14.08
CA MET A 134 -6.88 1.63 14.74
C MET A 134 -6.81 3.05 14.14
N GLY A 135 -6.98 3.15 12.84
CA GLY A 135 -6.96 4.44 12.13
C GLY A 135 -8.16 5.35 12.42
N LYS A 136 -9.18 4.83 13.08
CA LYS A 136 -10.38 5.59 13.49
C LYS A 136 -10.35 6.03 14.94
N ILE A 137 -9.40 5.53 15.71
CA ILE A 137 -9.31 5.81 17.15
C ILE A 137 -8.17 6.78 17.40
N LYS A 138 -8.49 7.91 18.05
CA LYS A 138 -7.47 8.90 18.40
C LYS A 138 -6.43 8.28 19.34
N PRO A 139 -5.13 8.41 19.04
CA PRO A 139 -4.08 7.94 19.94
C PRO A 139 -4.14 8.65 21.28
N SER A 140 -3.97 7.90 22.34
CA SER A 140 -3.93 8.46 23.70
C SER A 140 -2.55 9.05 24.00
#